data_e32b1ba13fdc0d4b5122550c683cfc90
#
_entry.id   e32b1ba13fdc0d4b5122550c683cfc90
#
_cell.length_a   1.000
_cell.length_b   1.000
_cell.length_c   1.000
_cell.angle_alpha   90.00
_cell.angle_beta   90.00
_cell.angle_gamma   90.00
#
_symmetry.space_group_name_H-M   'P 1'
#
loop_
_entity.id
_entity.type
_entity.pdbx_description
1 polymer ?
#
loop_
_entity_poly.entity_id
_entity_poly.type
_entity_poly.pdbx_seq_one_letter_code
_entity_poly.pdbx_strand_id
1 'polypeptide(L)'
;MHNIEIEDRLAALSAAIADRTRARMLCLLMDGRAYTATELSAAVEVAPSTASAHLAKLLEQRLIACVKQGRYRYFRLAGQPVAAALEGLMALAGVPRPSVKSRTPTSLQYARTCYDHMAGEVAVKLHDRLHALNWLTGEADYRLSDIGQAALARLGVDCSPAPTRRRFACGCLDWSERRSHLGGALGAALLAAFIQRGWILRRLDSRELQLTPAGKKALAAHFDLTV
;
A
#
# COMPACT_ATOMS: atom_id res chain seq x y z
N MET A 1 -31.58 -6.30 -15.13
CA MET A 1 -30.89 -5.18 -15.81
C MET A 1 -29.65 -4.66 -15.07
N HIS A 2 -29.55 -4.78 -13.74
CA HIS A 2 -28.40 -4.25 -12.95
C HIS A 2 -27.08 -5.04 -13.10
N ASN A 3 -27.13 -6.31 -13.48
CA ASN A 3 -25.93 -7.18 -13.55
C ASN A 3 -25.06 -6.91 -14.78
N ILE A 4 -25.66 -6.66 -15.93
CA ILE A 4 -24.92 -6.46 -17.22
C ILE A 4 -24.04 -5.21 -17.14
N GLU A 5 -24.51 -4.14 -16.51
CA GLU A 5 -23.75 -2.90 -16.37
C GLU A 5 -22.50 -3.05 -15.46
N ILE A 6 -22.58 -3.89 -14.42
CA ILE A 6 -21.45 -4.18 -13.52
C ILE A 6 -20.42 -5.04 -14.24
N GLU A 7 -20.87 -6.05 -14.99
CA GLU A 7 -20.01 -6.95 -15.76
C GLU A 7 -19.25 -6.21 -16.86
N ASP A 8 -19.92 -5.34 -17.61
CA ASP A 8 -19.30 -4.51 -18.65
C ASP A 8 -18.25 -3.54 -18.06
N ARG A 9 -18.55 -2.92 -16.93
CA ARG A 9 -17.60 -2.05 -16.23
C ARG A 9 -16.38 -2.81 -15.70
N LEU A 10 -16.60 -4.01 -15.17
CA LEU A 10 -15.51 -4.89 -14.72
C LEU A 10 -14.65 -5.32 -15.90
N ALA A 11 -15.26 -5.68 -17.02
CA ALA A 11 -14.55 -6.05 -18.24
C ALA A 11 -13.70 -4.89 -18.78
N ALA A 12 -14.26 -3.68 -18.84
CA ALA A 12 -13.55 -2.49 -19.29
C ALA A 12 -12.35 -2.15 -18.38
N LEU A 13 -12.53 -2.25 -17.06
CA LEU A 13 -11.48 -2.06 -16.08
C LEU A 13 -10.37 -3.11 -16.26
N SER A 14 -10.75 -4.37 -16.38
CA SER A 14 -9.83 -5.48 -16.60
C SER A 14 -9.04 -5.33 -17.90
N ALA A 15 -9.69 -4.93 -18.98
CA ALA A 15 -9.05 -4.63 -20.26
C ALA A 15 -8.05 -3.46 -20.17
N ALA A 16 -8.35 -2.47 -19.34
CA ALA A 16 -7.41 -1.37 -19.11
C ALA A 16 -6.13 -1.83 -18.39
N ILE A 17 -6.21 -2.80 -17.50
CA ILE A 17 -5.07 -3.35 -16.75
C ILE A 17 -4.31 -4.41 -17.57
N ALA A 18 -4.97 -5.18 -18.42
CA ALA A 18 -4.41 -6.33 -19.13
C ALA A 18 -3.27 -6.00 -20.10
N ASP A 19 -3.15 -4.76 -20.56
CA ASP A 19 -2.05 -4.34 -21.42
C ASP A 19 -0.73 -4.22 -20.63
N ARG A 20 0.33 -4.82 -21.16
CA ARG A 20 1.64 -4.89 -20.49
C ARG A 20 2.23 -3.52 -20.16
N THR A 21 2.08 -2.54 -21.03
CA THR A 21 2.63 -1.19 -20.83
C THR A 21 1.86 -0.46 -19.74
N ARG A 22 0.51 -0.55 -19.77
CA ARG A 22 -0.32 0.05 -18.71
C ARG A 22 -0.10 -0.62 -17.36
N ALA A 23 0.03 -1.94 -17.32
CA ALA A 23 0.40 -2.66 -16.09
C ALA A 23 1.74 -2.19 -15.53
N ARG A 24 2.78 -2.01 -16.39
CA ARG A 24 4.08 -1.45 -15.96
C ARG A 24 3.94 -0.02 -15.42
N MET A 25 3.15 0.84 -16.07
CA MET A 25 2.89 2.21 -15.57
C MET A 25 2.20 2.18 -14.20
N LEU A 26 1.17 1.35 -14.03
CA LEU A 26 0.48 1.21 -12.76
C LEU A 26 1.42 0.69 -11.65
N CYS A 27 2.25 -0.30 -11.96
CA CYS A 27 3.26 -0.80 -11.02
C CYS A 27 4.27 0.27 -10.59
N LEU A 28 4.71 1.14 -11.51
CA LEU A 28 5.57 2.28 -11.18
C LEU A 28 4.87 3.25 -10.22
N LEU A 29 3.61 3.59 -10.51
CA LEU A 29 2.82 4.52 -9.70
C LEU A 29 2.48 3.96 -8.31
N MET A 30 2.70 2.67 -8.06
CA MET A 30 2.56 2.05 -6.74
C MET A 30 3.60 2.56 -5.73
N ASP A 31 4.66 3.26 -6.17
CA ASP A 31 5.63 3.90 -5.27
C ASP A 31 5.05 5.14 -4.55
N GLY A 32 3.84 5.57 -4.94
CA GLY A 32 3.12 6.70 -4.35
C GLY A 32 3.53 8.07 -4.88
N ARG A 33 4.45 8.12 -5.86
CA ARG A 33 4.87 9.35 -6.52
C ARG A 33 3.96 9.72 -7.67
N ALA A 34 3.99 10.99 -8.04
CA ALA A 34 3.41 11.49 -9.26
C ALA A 34 4.51 11.69 -10.32
N TYR A 35 4.26 11.24 -11.54
CA TYR A 35 5.20 11.27 -12.66
C TYR A 35 4.63 12.00 -13.84
N THR A 36 5.48 12.69 -14.60
CA THR A 36 5.10 13.24 -15.91
C THR A 36 4.95 12.14 -16.95
N ALA A 37 4.24 12.43 -18.06
CA ALA A 37 4.13 11.49 -19.17
C ALA A 37 5.51 11.10 -19.74
N THR A 38 6.45 12.03 -19.78
CA THR A 38 7.82 11.79 -20.27
C THR A 38 8.57 10.82 -19.36
N GLU A 39 8.49 11.00 -18.05
CA GLU A 39 9.13 10.08 -17.09
C GLU A 39 8.52 8.66 -17.19
N LEU A 40 7.19 8.57 -17.29
CA LEU A 40 6.52 7.28 -17.45
C LEU A 40 6.88 6.62 -18.78
N SER A 41 6.91 7.39 -19.90
CA SER A 41 7.30 6.84 -21.21
C SER A 41 8.71 6.27 -21.20
N ALA A 42 9.66 6.99 -20.62
CA ALA A 42 11.04 6.57 -20.47
C ALA A 42 11.15 5.31 -19.58
N ALA A 43 10.45 5.28 -18.45
CA ALA A 43 10.52 4.17 -17.51
C ALA A 43 9.90 2.86 -18.06
N VAL A 44 8.89 2.94 -18.94
CA VAL A 44 8.28 1.77 -19.58
C VAL A 44 8.79 1.52 -20.99
N GLU A 45 9.74 2.34 -21.47
CA GLU A 45 10.44 2.18 -22.75
C GLU A 45 9.49 2.20 -23.97
N VAL A 46 8.58 3.20 -24.02
CA VAL A 46 7.68 3.42 -25.16
C VAL A 46 7.77 4.85 -25.67
N ALA A 47 7.32 5.09 -26.91
CA ALA A 47 7.25 6.43 -27.46
C ALA A 47 6.29 7.34 -26.66
N PRO A 48 6.57 8.65 -26.53
CA PRO A 48 5.70 9.60 -25.80
C PRO A 48 4.25 9.61 -26.28
N SER A 49 4.00 9.44 -27.56
CA SER A 49 2.64 9.33 -28.13
C SER A 49 1.91 8.08 -27.63
N THR A 50 2.61 6.94 -27.61
CA THR A 50 2.09 5.67 -27.09
C THR A 50 1.80 5.79 -25.60
N ALA A 51 2.73 6.37 -24.82
CA ALA A 51 2.51 6.62 -23.40
C ALA A 51 1.27 7.50 -23.14
N SER A 52 1.09 8.55 -23.95
CA SER A 52 -0.07 9.43 -23.84
C SER A 52 -1.38 8.68 -24.08
N ALA A 53 -1.43 7.79 -25.07
CA ALA A 53 -2.60 6.97 -25.35
C ALA A 53 -2.91 6.00 -24.20
N HIS A 54 -1.88 5.37 -23.61
CA HIS A 54 -2.05 4.51 -22.44
C HIS A 54 -2.52 5.29 -21.21
N LEU A 55 -1.95 6.46 -20.96
CA LEU A 55 -2.37 7.33 -19.85
C LEU A 55 -3.82 7.81 -20.02
N ALA A 56 -4.26 8.11 -21.25
CA ALA A 56 -5.65 8.48 -21.53
C ALA A 56 -6.61 7.36 -21.12
N LYS A 57 -6.32 6.10 -21.49
CA LYS A 57 -7.12 4.94 -21.12
C LYS A 57 -7.15 4.70 -19.61
N LEU A 58 -6.02 4.87 -18.92
CA LEU A 58 -5.96 4.73 -17.48
C LEU A 58 -6.75 5.84 -16.75
N LEU A 59 -6.75 7.06 -17.29
CA LEU A 59 -7.56 8.18 -16.78
C LEU A 59 -9.06 7.92 -16.99
N GLU A 60 -9.44 7.45 -18.18
CA GLU A 60 -10.83 7.10 -18.52
C GLU A 60 -11.41 6.10 -17.52
N GLN A 61 -10.64 5.08 -17.18
CA GLN A 61 -11.03 4.06 -16.22
C GLN A 61 -10.81 4.47 -14.76
N ARG A 62 -10.42 5.73 -14.51
CA ARG A 62 -10.16 6.27 -13.17
C ARG A 62 -9.14 5.45 -12.36
N LEU A 63 -8.22 4.77 -13.03
CA LEU A 63 -7.12 4.07 -12.38
C LEU A 63 -6.01 5.03 -11.96
N ILE A 64 -5.85 6.13 -12.66
CA ILE A 64 -4.92 7.20 -12.34
C ILE A 64 -5.62 8.56 -12.30
N ALA A 65 -5.01 9.52 -11.60
CA ALA A 65 -5.41 10.91 -11.58
C ALA A 65 -4.29 11.78 -12.19
N CYS A 66 -4.69 12.87 -12.82
CA CYS A 66 -3.77 13.88 -13.36
C CYS A 66 -3.82 15.14 -12.49
N VAL A 67 -2.67 15.56 -11.99
CA VAL A 67 -2.50 16.82 -11.25
C VAL A 67 -1.73 17.80 -12.13
N LYS A 68 -2.26 19.01 -12.32
CA LYS A 68 -1.57 20.09 -13.03
C LYS A 68 -0.79 20.93 -12.03
N GLN A 69 0.48 21.18 -12.35
CA GLN A 69 1.34 22.09 -11.59
C GLN A 69 2.10 23.00 -12.57
N GLY A 70 1.67 24.24 -12.68
CA GLY A 70 2.18 25.16 -13.71
C GLY A 70 1.90 24.60 -15.12
N ARG A 71 2.95 24.47 -15.94
CA ARG A 71 2.88 23.90 -17.30
C ARG A 71 2.95 22.37 -17.34
N TYR A 72 3.22 21.71 -16.20
CA TYR A 72 3.43 20.27 -16.13
C TYR A 72 2.16 19.52 -15.72
N ARG A 73 2.01 18.31 -16.23
CA ARG A 73 0.97 17.35 -15.87
C ARG A 73 1.63 16.17 -15.21
N TYR A 74 1.23 15.88 -13.98
CA TYR A 74 1.72 14.74 -13.20
C TYR A 74 0.61 13.71 -13.05
N PHE A 75 0.96 12.44 -13.22
CA PHE A 75 0.05 11.31 -13.11
C PHE A 75 0.40 10.52 -11.86
N ARG A 76 -0.62 10.14 -11.11
CA ARG A 76 -0.50 9.30 -9.91
C ARG A 76 -1.66 8.32 -9.85
N LEU A 77 -1.60 7.28 -9.01
CA LEU A 77 -2.78 6.45 -8.75
C LEU A 77 -3.95 7.30 -8.27
N ALA A 78 -5.15 6.94 -8.70
CA ALA A 78 -6.36 7.71 -8.38
C ALA A 78 -6.73 7.67 -6.90
N GLY A 79 -6.27 6.67 -6.15
CA GLY A 79 -6.49 6.56 -4.71
C GLY A 79 -6.30 5.15 -4.17
N GLN A 80 -6.64 5.01 -2.89
CA GLN A 80 -6.48 3.75 -2.15
C GLN A 80 -7.21 2.55 -2.77
N PRO A 81 -8.46 2.67 -3.23
CA PRO A 81 -9.15 1.50 -3.80
C PRO A 81 -8.40 0.91 -4.98
N VAL A 82 -7.78 1.76 -5.81
CA VAL A 82 -6.98 1.32 -6.95
C VAL A 82 -5.68 0.65 -6.48
N ALA A 83 -4.99 1.24 -5.51
CA ALA A 83 -3.78 0.65 -4.95
C ALA A 83 -4.05 -0.73 -4.34
N ALA A 84 -5.12 -0.87 -3.55
CA ALA A 84 -5.52 -2.13 -2.94
C ALA A 84 -5.90 -3.19 -3.98
N ALA A 85 -6.63 -2.81 -5.04
CA ALA A 85 -6.99 -3.71 -6.13
C ALA A 85 -5.74 -4.21 -6.88
N LEU A 86 -4.80 -3.31 -7.19
CA LEU A 86 -3.53 -3.67 -7.83
C LEU A 86 -2.69 -4.57 -6.93
N GLU A 87 -2.62 -4.32 -5.63
CA GLU A 87 -1.93 -5.21 -4.67
C GLU A 87 -2.55 -6.60 -4.66
N GLY A 88 -3.90 -6.69 -4.67
CA GLY A 88 -4.61 -7.95 -4.79
C GLY A 88 -4.31 -8.70 -6.09
N LEU A 89 -4.33 -8.00 -7.24
CA LEU A 89 -3.99 -8.59 -8.53
C LEU A 89 -2.53 -9.02 -8.61
N MET A 90 -1.60 -8.25 -8.07
CA MET A 90 -0.18 -8.61 -7.98
C MET A 90 0.03 -9.87 -7.13
N ALA A 91 -0.76 -10.02 -6.07
CA ALA A 91 -0.74 -11.22 -5.24
C ALA A 91 -1.25 -12.45 -5.99
N LEU A 92 -2.34 -12.32 -6.75
CA LEU A 92 -2.88 -13.39 -7.59
C LEU A 92 -1.94 -13.75 -8.75
N ALA A 93 -1.30 -12.75 -9.38
CA ALA A 93 -0.35 -12.94 -10.47
C ALA A 93 0.98 -13.58 -10.02
N GLY A 94 1.19 -13.75 -8.74
CA GLY A 94 2.43 -14.26 -8.19
C GLY A 94 2.61 -15.73 -8.36
N VAL A 95 3.23 -16.13 -9.45
CA VAL A 95 3.90 -17.42 -9.60
C VAL A 95 4.99 -17.55 -8.53
N PRO A 96 5.21 -18.75 -7.92
CA PRO A 96 6.33 -18.97 -6.99
C PRO A 96 7.63 -18.49 -7.62
N ARG A 97 8.40 -17.70 -6.91
CA ARG A 97 9.57 -16.99 -7.40
C ARG A 97 10.56 -17.89 -8.14
N PRO A 98 10.91 -17.57 -9.40
CA PRO A 98 12.31 -17.51 -9.74
C PRO A 98 12.87 -16.25 -9.08
N SER A 99 14.11 -16.29 -8.63
CA SER A 99 14.81 -15.17 -7.97
C SER A 99 15.06 -14.01 -8.95
N VAL A 100 14.00 -13.39 -9.43
CA VAL A 100 14.09 -12.14 -10.17
C VAL A 100 14.34 -11.06 -9.13
N LYS A 101 15.55 -10.51 -9.14
CA LYS A 101 15.89 -9.33 -8.34
C LYS A 101 14.79 -8.30 -8.58
N SER A 102 13.96 -8.05 -7.59
CA SER A 102 12.96 -6.99 -7.65
C SER A 102 13.68 -5.70 -8.01
N ARG A 103 13.22 -4.98 -9.02
CA ARG A 103 13.71 -3.63 -9.33
C ARG A 103 13.23 -2.60 -8.31
N THR A 104 12.38 -3.00 -7.38
CA THR A 104 11.92 -2.15 -6.29
C THR A 104 13.09 -1.90 -5.34
N PRO A 105 13.37 -0.64 -4.97
CA PRO A 105 14.38 -0.34 -3.98
C PRO A 105 14.19 -1.14 -2.69
N THR A 106 15.27 -1.67 -2.13
CA THR A 106 15.24 -2.49 -0.91
C THR A 106 14.64 -1.74 0.27
N SER A 107 14.80 -0.42 0.32
CA SER A 107 14.19 0.45 1.33
C SER A 107 12.65 0.40 1.28
N LEU A 108 12.06 0.38 0.09
CA LEU A 108 10.60 0.24 -0.09
C LEU A 108 10.10 -1.17 0.22
N GLN A 109 10.94 -2.21 0.02
CA GLN A 109 10.61 -3.56 0.45
C GLN A 109 10.65 -3.67 1.98
N TYR A 110 11.61 -3.02 2.61
CA TYR A 110 11.80 -3.05 4.05
C TYR A 110 10.67 -2.37 4.81
N ALA A 111 10.38 -1.09 4.52
CA ALA A 111 9.28 -0.37 5.13
C ALA A 111 8.76 0.74 4.23
N ARG A 112 7.45 0.77 4.00
CA ARG A 112 6.76 1.77 3.19
C ARG A 112 5.36 2.04 3.72
N THR A 113 4.71 3.06 3.17
CA THR A 113 3.26 3.21 3.33
C THR A 113 2.53 2.39 2.27
N CYS A 114 1.52 1.62 2.71
CA CYS A 114 0.44 1.13 1.87
C CYS A 114 -0.73 2.09 2.08
N TYR A 115 -0.72 3.16 1.31
CA TYR A 115 -1.64 4.28 1.41
C TYR A 115 -1.51 5.06 2.74
N ASP A 116 -2.14 4.64 3.84
CA ASP A 116 -2.15 5.34 5.12
C ASP A 116 -1.67 4.49 6.31
N HIS A 117 -1.37 3.23 6.07
CA HIS A 117 -0.82 2.31 7.06
C HIS A 117 0.53 1.76 6.60
N MET A 118 1.24 1.09 7.49
CA MET A 118 2.57 0.57 7.24
C MET A 118 2.53 -0.75 6.46
N ALA A 119 3.46 -0.92 5.51
CA ALA A 119 3.65 -2.11 4.68
C ALA A 119 5.15 -2.44 4.53
N GLY A 120 5.44 -3.57 3.89
CA GLY A 120 6.79 -4.10 3.74
C GLY A 120 7.16 -5.09 4.84
N GLU A 121 8.41 -5.53 4.83
CA GLU A 121 8.93 -6.55 5.74
C GLU A 121 8.65 -6.24 7.22
N VAL A 122 8.92 -5.01 7.66
CA VAL A 122 8.69 -4.58 9.05
C VAL A 122 7.21 -4.69 9.42
N ALA A 123 6.32 -4.27 8.54
CA ALA A 123 4.88 -4.30 8.80
C ALA A 123 4.31 -5.73 8.84
N VAL A 124 4.80 -6.60 7.97
CA VAL A 124 4.41 -8.03 7.97
C VAL A 124 4.89 -8.71 9.25
N LYS A 125 6.14 -8.51 9.63
CA LYS A 125 6.69 -9.05 10.89
C LYS A 125 5.91 -8.54 12.11
N LEU A 126 5.57 -7.24 12.12
CA LEU A 126 4.79 -6.66 13.21
C LEU A 126 3.38 -7.26 13.26
N HIS A 127 2.72 -7.43 12.12
CA HIS A 127 1.42 -8.07 12.03
C HIS A 127 1.44 -9.49 12.61
N ASP A 128 2.41 -10.31 12.20
CA ASP A 128 2.56 -11.67 12.75
C ASP A 128 2.77 -11.63 14.26
N ARG A 129 3.55 -10.67 14.74
CA ARG A 129 3.82 -10.56 16.16
C ARG A 129 2.59 -10.13 16.96
N LEU A 130 1.75 -9.24 16.43
CA LEU A 130 0.47 -8.87 17.04
C LEU A 130 -0.46 -10.08 17.18
N HIS A 131 -0.49 -11.00 16.21
CA HIS A 131 -1.21 -12.25 16.32
C HIS A 131 -0.57 -13.21 17.33
N ALA A 132 0.74 -13.37 17.32
CA ALA A 132 1.47 -14.23 18.26
C ALA A 132 1.31 -13.78 19.73
N LEU A 133 1.17 -12.47 19.95
CA LEU A 133 0.88 -11.89 21.27
C LEU A 133 -0.61 -11.97 21.65
N ASN A 134 -1.45 -12.55 20.79
CA ASN A 134 -2.91 -12.56 20.93
C ASN A 134 -3.52 -11.15 21.10
N TRP A 135 -2.88 -10.11 20.53
CA TRP A 135 -3.44 -8.78 20.52
C TRP A 135 -4.46 -8.60 19.39
N LEU A 136 -4.26 -9.31 18.26
CA LEU A 136 -5.20 -9.41 17.15
C LEU A 136 -5.72 -10.83 17.04
N THR A 137 -7.04 -10.97 16.82
CA THR A 137 -7.73 -12.24 16.56
C THR A 137 -8.58 -12.13 15.30
N GLY A 138 -8.93 -13.27 14.68
CA GLY A 138 -9.70 -13.34 13.43
C GLY A 138 -8.81 -13.57 12.20
N GLU A 139 -9.43 -13.91 11.07
CA GLU A 139 -8.70 -14.28 9.84
C GLU A 139 -8.68 -13.15 8.79
N ALA A 140 -9.80 -12.49 8.54
CA ALA A 140 -9.93 -11.45 7.52
C ALA A 140 -10.28 -10.08 8.13
N ASP A 141 -11.24 -10.05 9.04
CA ASP A 141 -11.59 -8.89 9.84
C ASP A 141 -11.07 -9.13 11.25
N TYR A 142 -10.10 -8.35 11.65
CA TYR A 142 -9.45 -8.53 12.94
C TYR A 142 -10.21 -7.84 14.06
N ARG A 143 -10.18 -8.47 15.21
CA ARG A 143 -10.62 -7.89 16.48
C ARG A 143 -9.41 -7.67 17.37
N LEU A 144 -9.40 -6.54 18.05
CA LEU A 144 -8.41 -6.24 19.05
C LEU A 144 -8.85 -6.87 20.38
N SER A 145 -7.99 -7.64 21.01
CA SER A 145 -8.24 -8.16 22.36
C SER A 145 -8.11 -7.06 23.41
N ASP A 146 -8.67 -7.24 24.59
CA ASP A 146 -8.54 -6.29 25.72
C ASP A 146 -7.06 -6.06 26.08
N ILE A 147 -6.25 -7.10 26.04
CA ILE A 147 -4.79 -7.02 26.27
C ILE A 147 -4.14 -6.18 25.17
N GLY A 148 -4.47 -6.44 23.91
CA GLY A 148 -3.96 -5.67 22.78
C GLY A 148 -4.38 -4.22 22.84
N GLN A 149 -5.64 -3.94 23.18
CA GLN A 149 -6.17 -2.60 23.32
C GLN A 149 -5.42 -1.84 24.42
N ALA A 150 -5.26 -2.44 25.60
CA ALA A 150 -4.54 -1.82 26.71
C ALA A 150 -3.05 -1.57 26.38
N ALA A 151 -2.41 -2.51 25.65
CA ALA A 151 -1.02 -2.38 25.24
C ALA A 151 -0.84 -1.27 24.21
N LEU A 152 -1.67 -1.23 23.16
CA LEU A 152 -1.60 -0.23 22.11
C LEU A 152 -1.99 1.17 22.61
N ALA A 153 -3.00 1.27 23.49
CA ALA A 153 -3.37 2.55 24.11
C ALA A 153 -2.22 3.17 24.89
N ARG A 154 -1.43 2.38 25.64
CA ARG A 154 -0.20 2.86 26.34
C ARG A 154 0.84 3.40 25.37
N LEU A 155 0.83 2.94 24.13
CA LEU A 155 1.69 3.44 23.05
C LEU A 155 1.06 4.62 22.30
N GLY A 156 -0.06 5.17 22.77
CA GLY A 156 -0.74 6.30 22.16
C GLY A 156 -1.44 5.95 20.84
N VAL A 157 -1.70 4.68 20.58
CA VAL A 157 -2.48 4.25 19.42
C VAL A 157 -3.96 4.48 19.72
N ASP A 158 -4.65 5.19 18.83
CA ASP A 158 -6.10 5.32 18.91
C ASP A 158 -6.78 4.00 18.51
N CYS A 159 -7.36 3.34 19.49
CA CYS A 159 -8.08 2.08 19.33
C CYS A 159 -9.60 2.27 19.23
N SER A 160 -10.09 3.50 19.06
CA SER A 160 -11.50 3.79 18.95
C SER A 160 -12.10 3.19 17.66
N PRO A 161 -13.36 2.77 17.68
CA PRO A 161 -14.07 2.35 16.47
C PRO A 161 -14.05 3.46 15.43
N ALA A 162 -13.76 3.10 14.17
CA ALA A 162 -13.75 4.08 13.09
C ALA A 162 -15.18 4.68 12.91
N PRO A 163 -15.34 6.00 12.86
CA PRO A 163 -16.64 6.66 12.75
C PRO A 163 -17.30 6.50 11.36
N THR A 164 -16.68 5.77 10.46
CA THR A 164 -17.06 5.62 9.04
C THR A 164 -17.31 4.15 8.70
N ARG A 165 -17.75 3.87 7.45
CA ARG A 165 -17.85 2.51 6.87
C ARG A 165 -16.49 1.80 6.72
N ARG A 166 -15.41 2.39 7.21
CA ARG A 166 -14.07 1.82 7.15
C ARG A 166 -13.94 0.65 8.12
N ARG A 167 -13.31 -0.44 7.68
CA ARG A 167 -12.95 -1.55 8.57
C ARG A 167 -12.05 -1.05 9.69
N PHE A 168 -12.29 -1.51 10.91
CA PHE A 168 -11.47 -1.16 12.05
C PHE A 168 -10.06 -1.73 11.91
N ALA A 169 -9.94 -3.05 11.71
CA ALA A 169 -8.69 -3.74 11.50
C ALA A 169 -8.88 -4.89 10.51
N CYS A 170 -7.97 -5.06 9.57
CA CYS A 170 -8.05 -6.12 8.57
C CYS A 170 -6.66 -6.49 8.05
N GLY A 171 -6.54 -7.68 7.47
CA GLY A 171 -5.37 -8.07 6.69
C GLY A 171 -5.34 -7.30 5.37
N CYS A 172 -4.21 -6.69 5.08
CA CYS A 172 -3.89 -6.13 3.78
C CYS A 172 -2.70 -6.90 3.21
N LEU A 173 -2.87 -7.53 2.04
CA LEU A 173 -1.82 -8.38 1.48
C LEU A 173 -0.66 -7.55 0.97
N ASP A 174 0.53 -7.80 1.51
CA ASP A 174 1.76 -7.16 1.04
C ASP A 174 2.23 -7.77 -0.28
N TRP A 175 2.37 -6.94 -1.30
CA TRP A 175 2.75 -7.42 -2.63
C TRP A 175 4.21 -7.88 -2.69
N SER A 176 5.12 -7.33 -1.86
CA SER A 176 6.52 -7.74 -1.79
C SER A 176 6.73 -8.97 -0.94
N GLU A 177 6.06 -9.03 0.20
CA GLU A 177 6.21 -10.11 1.19
C GLU A 177 5.29 -11.29 0.95
N ARG A 178 4.21 -11.11 0.18
CA ARG A 178 3.16 -12.12 -0.07
C ARG A 178 2.49 -12.64 1.20
N ARG A 179 2.46 -11.80 2.23
CA ARG A 179 1.88 -12.03 3.53
C ARG A 179 1.09 -10.81 3.96
N SER A 180 0.16 -10.97 4.88
CA SER A 180 -0.65 -9.85 5.36
C SER A 180 0.14 -8.91 6.26
N HIS A 181 -0.18 -7.62 6.18
CA HIS A 181 0.15 -6.61 7.17
C HIS A 181 -1.14 -5.96 7.68
N LEU A 182 -1.07 -5.23 8.78
CA LEU A 182 -2.23 -4.64 9.42
C LEU A 182 -2.72 -3.41 8.65
N GLY A 183 -3.92 -3.51 8.11
CA GLY A 183 -4.68 -2.42 7.49
C GLY A 183 -5.84 -1.95 8.34
N GLY A 184 -6.70 -1.11 7.76
CA GLY A 184 -7.85 -0.55 8.42
C GLY A 184 -7.53 0.70 9.26
N ALA A 185 -8.48 1.14 10.08
CA ALA A 185 -8.31 2.31 10.95
C ALA A 185 -7.19 2.10 11.98
N LEU A 186 -7.11 0.90 12.55
CA LEU A 186 -6.07 0.55 13.51
C LEU A 186 -4.67 0.57 12.89
N GLY A 187 -4.50 0.08 11.65
CA GLY A 187 -3.23 0.16 10.94
C GLY A 187 -2.77 1.60 10.71
N ALA A 188 -3.70 2.49 10.36
CA ALA A 188 -3.42 3.91 10.21
C ALA A 188 -3.09 4.59 11.55
N ALA A 189 -3.83 4.28 12.61
CA ALA A 189 -3.57 4.81 13.94
C ALA A 189 -2.20 4.37 14.48
N LEU A 190 -1.83 3.11 14.23
CA LEU A 190 -0.52 2.57 14.62
C LEU A 190 0.62 3.30 13.91
N LEU A 191 0.52 3.52 12.60
CA LEU A 191 1.52 4.30 11.86
C LEU A 191 1.60 5.74 12.37
N ALA A 192 0.45 6.38 12.62
CA ALA A 192 0.40 7.74 13.16
C ALA A 192 1.11 7.84 14.52
N ALA A 193 0.83 6.91 15.44
CA ALA A 193 1.48 6.86 16.75
C ALA A 193 3.01 6.64 16.62
N PHE A 194 3.46 5.78 15.71
CA PHE A 194 4.89 5.54 15.50
C PHE A 194 5.61 6.76 14.94
N ILE A 195 4.96 7.52 14.05
CA ILE A 195 5.48 8.78 13.52
C ILE A 195 5.54 9.83 14.62
N GLN A 196 4.48 10.00 15.42
CA GLN A 196 4.41 10.96 16.50
C GLN A 196 5.50 10.71 17.56
N ARG A 197 5.84 9.45 17.81
CA ARG A 197 6.92 9.05 18.74
C ARG A 197 8.32 9.14 18.13
N GLY A 198 8.45 9.51 16.87
CA GLY A 198 9.74 9.54 16.18
C GLY A 198 10.35 8.15 15.94
N TRP A 199 9.56 7.08 16.01
CA TRP A 199 10.03 5.73 15.73
C TRP A 199 10.12 5.47 14.23
N ILE A 200 9.29 6.15 13.47
CA ILE A 200 9.25 6.12 11.99
C ILE A 200 9.28 7.54 11.48
N LEU A 201 10.09 7.77 10.45
CA LEU A 201 10.12 9.02 9.68
C LEU A 201 9.54 8.78 8.28
N ARG A 202 8.73 9.71 7.80
CA ARG A 202 8.28 9.75 6.41
C ARG A 202 9.24 10.55 5.55
N ARG A 203 9.55 10.07 4.37
CA ARG A 203 10.19 10.89 3.34
C ARG A 203 9.10 11.64 2.56
N LEU A 204 9.28 12.94 2.37
CA LEU A 204 8.29 13.82 1.73
C LEU A 204 7.97 13.40 0.28
N ASP A 205 8.95 12.86 -0.43
CA ASP A 205 8.87 12.56 -1.86
C ASP A 205 8.72 11.07 -2.16
N SER A 206 8.46 10.24 -1.15
CA SER A 206 8.41 8.79 -1.31
C SER A 206 7.42 8.15 -0.35
N ARG A 207 6.98 6.93 -0.67
CA ARG A 207 6.26 6.07 0.30
C ARG A 207 7.20 5.41 1.31
N GLU A 208 8.49 5.57 1.15
CA GLU A 208 9.47 4.98 2.05
C GLU A 208 9.26 5.46 3.49
N LEU A 209 9.33 4.51 4.41
CA LEU A 209 9.33 4.73 5.84
C LEU A 209 10.70 4.38 6.39
N GLN A 210 11.31 5.32 7.07
CA GLN A 210 12.58 5.10 7.73
C GLN A 210 12.37 4.73 9.19
N LEU A 211 12.72 3.51 9.57
CA LEU A 211 12.72 3.09 10.97
C LEU A 211 13.96 3.65 11.68
N THR A 212 13.72 4.44 12.73
CA THR A 212 14.80 5.06 13.51
C THR A 212 15.45 4.07 14.48
N PRO A 213 16.66 4.34 15.01
CA PRO A 213 17.23 3.54 16.08
C PRO A 213 16.33 3.44 17.31
N ALA A 214 15.63 4.54 17.66
CA ALA A 214 14.61 4.54 18.72
C ALA A 214 13.42 3.62 18.37
N GLY A 215 12.97 3.63 17.11
CA GLY A 215 11.93 2.75 16.63
C GLY A 215 12.31 1.27 16.70
N LYS A 216 13.55 0.92 16.32
CA LYS A 216 14.05 -0.46 16.45
C LYS A 216 14.04 -0.93 17.91
N LYS A 217 14.54 -0.10 18.82
CA LYS A 217 14.50 -0.39 20.27
C LYS A 217 13.06 -0.55 20.78
N ALA A 218 12.15 0.30 20.34
CA ALA A 218 10.75 0.26 20.73
C ALA A 218 10.05 -1.00 20.19
N LEU A 219 10.30 -1.40 18.94
CA LEU A 219 9.76 -2.65 18.39
C LEU A 219 10.25 -3.86 19.18
N ALA A 220 11.53 -3.91 19.54
CA ALA A 220 12.06 -4.97 20.38
C ALA A 220 11.43 -4.97 21.79
N ALA A 221 11.31 -3.82 22.43
CA ALA A 221 10.83 -3.71 23.80
C ALA A 221 9.32 -3.96 23.96
N HIS A 222 8.49 -3.46 23.03
CA HIS A 222 7.03 -3.49 23.16
C HIS A 222 6.37 -4.63 22.38
N PHE A 223 7.01 -5.12 21.34
CA PHE A 223 6.46 -6.17 20.48
C PHE A 223 7.34 -7.41 20.39
N ASP A 224 8.47 -7.43 21.12
CA ASP A 224 9.48 -8.50 21.03
C ASP A 224 9.84 -8.78 19.56
N LEU A 225 10.12 -7.72 18.80
CA LEU A 225 10.35 -7.75 17.37
C LEU A 225 11.70 -7.12 17.01
N THR A 226 12.62 -7.95 16.56
CA THR A 226 13.91 -7.51 16.00
C THR A 226 13.83 -7.34 14.49
N VAL A 227 14.25 -6.17 13.95
CA VAL A 227 14.19 -5.78 12.55
C VAL A 227 15.45 -5.03 12.08
#